data_013dcb1a8744b12d65515f0ccca3cabc
#
_entry.id   013dcb1a8744b12d65515f0ccca3cabc
#
_cell.length_a   1.000
_cell.length_b   1.000
_cell.length_c   1.000
_cell.angle_alpha   90.00
_cell.angle_beta   90.00
_cell.angle_gamma   90.00
#
_symmetry.space_group_name_H-M   'P 1'
#
loop_
_entity.id
_entity.type
_entity.pdbx_description
1 polymer ?
#
loop_
_entity_poly.entity_id
_entity_poly.type
_entity_poly.pdbx_seq_one_letter_code
_entity_poly.pdbx_strand_id
1 'polypeptide(L)'
;MKQVIYIFGASGSGTTTLGKAIGEKFGFYHMDTDDYFWQPTDPPYQTPRPIPERLQLMNRDIDGHEKVVISGAIGKWGDELKSRYTLAVRLECDTDTRITRLKEREYRNHGERILPGGDMYEHHLEFIQWAKQFDIADENIRSRARLDAWEKTMACPLITLDGSADLDEKLSELKNWIK
;
A
#
# COMPACT_ATOMS: atom_id res chain seq x y z
N MET A 1 14.97 19.27 -5.65
CA MET A 1 14.00 18.79 -6.70
C MET A 1 13.06 17.84 -6.01
N LYS A 2 11.76 18.11 -6.04
CA LYS A 2 10.73 17.32 -5.38
C LYS A 2 10.79 15.86 -5.85
N GLN A 3 10.75 14.92 -4.90
CA GLN A 3 10.76 13.50 -5.18
C GLN A 3 9.54 12.84 -4.53
N VAL A 4 8.71 12.17 -5.33
CA VAL A 4 7.52 11.46 -4.88
C VAL A 4 7.60 10.02 -5.35
N ILE A 5 7.82 9.11 -4.40
CA ILE A 5 7.90 7.66 -4.65
C ILE A 5 6.54 7.04 -4.31
N TYR A 6 5.99 6.26 -5.21
CA TYR A 6 4.77 5.50 -4.94
C TYR A 6 5.06 4.00 -4.91
N ILE A 7 4.78 3.35 -3.77
CA ILE A 7 4.99 1.92 -3.54
C ILE A 7 3.65 1.21 -3.50
N PHE A 8 3.45 0.24 -4.37
CA PHE A 8 2.21 -0.48 -4.49
C PHE A 8 2.41 -1.98 -4.65
N GLY A 9 1.34 -2.75 -4.44
CA GLY A 9 1.36 -4.20 -4.52
C GLY A 9 0.10 -4.80 -3.91
N ALA A 10 0.07 -6.12 -3.81
CA ALA A 10 -0.98 -6.84 -3.12
C ALA A 10 -0.95 -6.59 -1.61
N SER A 11 -2.07 -6.77 -0.93
CA SER A 11 -2.10 -6.76 0.55
C SER A 11 -1.14 -7.81 1.10
N GLY A 12 -0.32 -7.43 2.08
CA GLY A 12 0.71 -8.30 2.66
C GLY A 12 2.05 -8.34 1.91
N SER A 13 2.22 -7.64 0.78
CA SER A 13 3.49 -7.59 0.05
C SER A 13 4.59 -6.75 0.73
N GLY A 14 4.25 -5.94 1.75
CA GLY A 14 5.21 -5.18 2.52
C GLY A 14 5.36 -3.71 2.12
N THR A 15 4.41 -3.14 1.37
CA THR A 15 4.44 -1.74 0.91
C THR A 15 4.64 -0.75 2.05
N THR A 16 3.86 -0.85 3.13
CA THR A 16 3.96 0.02 4.31
C THR A 16 5.30 -0.11 5.02
N THR A 17 5.82 -1.34 5.15
CA THR A 17 7.13 -1.61 5.77
C THR A 17 8.25 -0.93 4.99
N LEU A 18 8.24 -1.08 3.66
CA LEU A 18 9.23 -0.44 2.79
C LEU A 18 9.09 1.09 2.81
N GLY A 19 7.85 1.61 2.79
CA GLY A 19 7.59 3.05 2.86
C GLY A 19 8.14 3.69 4.14
N LYS A 20 7.89 3.07 5.30
CA LYS A 20 8.44 3.51 6.59
C LYS A 20 9.96 3.50 6.59
N ALA A 21 10.57 2.41 6.11
CA ALA A 21 12.02 2.29 6.06
C ALA A 21 12.70 3.32 5.13
N ILE A 22 12.07 3.67 4.00
CA ILE A 22 12.53 4.76 3.14
C ILE A 22 12.41 6.10 3.88
N GLY A 23 11.32 6.33 4.60
CA GLY A 23 11.15 7.51 5.44
C GLY A 23 12.27 7.66 6.45
N GLU A 24 12.55 6.62 7.22
CA GLU A 24 13.56 6.59 8.27
C GLU A 24 14.99 6.72 7.73
N LYS A 25 15.31 5.97 6.67
CA LYS A 25 16.69 5.87 6.15
C LYS A 25 17.10 7.04 5.26
N PHE A 26 16.15 7.60 4.49
CA PHE A 26 16.44 8.61 3.45
C PHE A 26 15.73 9.96 3.67
N GLY A 27 15.01 10.11 4.79
CA GLY A 27 14.37 11.37 5.17
C GLY A 27 13.13 11.72 4.32
N PHE A 28 12.37 10.72 3.85
CA PHE A 28 11.10 10.93 3.17
C PHE A 28 9.95 11.04 4.17
N TYR A 29 9.01 11.93 3.89
CA TYR A 29 7.73 11.93 4.57
C TYR A 29 6.90 10.73 4.09
N HIS A 30 6.59 9.79 4.99
CA HIS A 30 5.85 8.59 4.66
C HIS A 30 4.34 8.83 4.77
N MET A 31 3.63 8.47 3.71
CA MET A 31 2.18 8.51 3.60
C MET A 31 1.64 7.09 3.38
N ASP A 32 0.92 6.55 4.37
CA ASP A 32 0.16 5.30 4.16
C ASP A 32 -1.21 5.64 3.58
N THR A 33 -1.57 5.03 2.46
CA THR A 33 -2.84 5.33 1.78
C THR A 33 -4.06 5.01 2.62
N ASP A 34 -3.96 4.08 3.57
CA ASP A 34 -5.07 3.73 4.46
C ASP A 34 -5.41 4.87 5.42
N ASP A 35 -4.43 5.70 5.84
CA ASP A 35 -4.67 6.88 6.68
C ASP A 35 -5.51 7.96 5.97
N TYR A 36 -5.44 7.99 4.63
CA TYR A 36 -6.22 8.91 3.81
C TYR A 36 -7.56 8.31 3.36
N PHE A 37 -7.59 6.99 3.13
CA PHE A 37 -8.77 6.29 2.64
C PHE A 37 -9.84 6.16 3.72
N TRP A 38 -9.46 5.77 4.94
CA TRP A 38 -10.38 5.47 6.02
C TRP A 38 -10.55 6.63 6.99
N GLN A 39 -11.77 6.79 7.50
CA GLN A 39 -12.00 7.60 8.69
C GLN A 39 -11.62 6.78 9.93
N PRO A 40 -11.14 7.44 11.01
CA PRO A 40 -10.85 6.74 12.26
C PRO A 40 -12.15 6.23 12.89
N THR A 41 -12.28 4.92 13.03
CA THR A 41 -13.42 4.21 13.63
C THR A 41 -12.93 3.07 14.52
N ASP A 42 -13.76 2.60 15.43
CA ASP A 42 -13.58 1.34 16.15
C ASP A 42 -14.85 0.47 15.97
N PRO A 43 -14.75 -0.71 15.33
CA PRO A 43 -13.57 -1.29 14.66
C PRO A 43 -13.01 -0.40 13.55
N PRO A 44 -11.70 -0.52 13.21
CA PRO A 44 -11.08 0.26 12.12
C PRO A 44 -11.59 -0.19 10.74
N TYR A 45 -11.34 0.63 9.72
CA TYR A 45 -11.62 0.32 8.30
C TYR A 45 -13.12 0.15 7.97
N GLN A 46 -14.00 0.85 8.71
CA GLN A 46 -15.46 0.76 8.50
C GLN A 46 -15.99 1.83 7.54
N THR A 47 -15.46 3.04 7.61
CA THR A 47 -16.01 4.20 6.91
C THR A 47 -14.99 4.79 5.95
N PRO A 48 -15.17 4.64 4.63
CA PRO A 48 -14.29 5.28 3.67
C PRO A 48 -14.51 6.79 3.64
N ARG A 49 -13.42 7.55 3.61
CA ARG A 49 -13.45 9.01 3.43
C ARG A 49 -13.88 9.34 1.99
N PRO A 50 -14.66 10.41 1.74
CA PRO A 50 -15.01 10.85 0.39
C PRO A 50 -13.76 11.09 -0.48
N ILE A 51 -13.82 10.73 -1.76
CA ILE A 51 -12.68 10.86 -2.68
C ILE A 51 -12.11 12.28 -2.72
N PRO A 52 -12.90 13.36 -2.85
CA PRO A 52 -12.34 14.72 -2.87
C PRO A 52 -11.54 15.06 -1.62
N GLU A 53 -11.98 14.60 -0.44
CA GLU A 53 -11.28 14.83 0.82
C GLU A 53 -9.95 14.06 0.90
N ARG A 54 -9.93 12.78 0.42
CA ARG A 54 -8.67 12.00 0.33
C ARG A 54 -7.64 12.73 -0.51
N LEU A 55 -8.05 13.20 -1.70
CA LEU A 55 -7.18 13.88 -2.65
C LEU A 55 -6.70 15.24 -2.11
N GLN A 56 -7.57 15.99 -1.44
CA GLN A 56 -7.19 17.24 -0.80
C GLN A 56 -6.13 17.02 0.27
N LEU A 57 -6.32 16.03 1.15
CA LEU A 57 -5.35 15.71 2.20
C LEU A 57 -4.01 15.23 1.61
N MET A 58 -4.05 14.33 0.64
CA MET A 58 -2.84 13.82 0.00
C MET A 58 -2.08 14.92 -0.74
N ASN A 59 -2.75 15.76 -1.51
CA ASN A 59 -2.10 16.85 -2.22
C ASN A 59 -1.47 17.86 -1.25
N ARG A 60 -2.16 18.20 -0.15
CA ARG A 60 -1.60 19.07 0.90
C ARG A 60 -0.28 18.51 1.44
N ASP A 61 -0.26 17.22 1.78
CA ASP A 61 0.92 16.61 2.39
C ASP A 61 2.04 16.39 1.36
N ILE A 62 1.70 16.07 0.10
CA ILE A 62 2.67 16.05 -0.99
C ILE A 62 3.26 17.45 -1.19
N ASP A 63 2.45 18.51 -1.18
CA ASP A 63 2.94 19.88 -1.40
C ASP A 63 3.79 20.40 -0.25
N GLY A 64 3.51 19.96 0.96
CA GLY A 64 4.23 20.35 2.19
C GLY A 64 5.64 19.76 2.31
N HIS A 65 6.02 18.76 1.51
CA HIS A 65 7.30 18.06 1.67
C HIS A 65 8.07 17.92 0.35
N GLU A 66 9.39 18.07 0.39
CA GLU A 66 10.27 17.91 -0.79
C GLU A 66 10.48 16.45 -1.17
N LYS A 67 10.46 15.55 -0.18
CA LYS A 67 10.63 14.10 -0.35
C LYS A 67 9.44 13.39 0.26
N VAL A 68 8.69 12.65 -0.56
CA VAL A 68 7.48 11.93 -0.15
C VAL A 68 7.55 10.49 -0.61
N VAL A 69 7.22 9.56 0.26
CA VAL A 69 6.98 8.16 -0.10
C VAL A 69 5.56 7.78 0.27
N ILE A 70 4.79 7.37 -0.72
CA ILE A 70 3.40 6.93 -0.59
C ILE A 70 3.39 5.42 -0.67
N SER A 71 2.77 4.74 0.28
CA SER A 71 2.64 3.28 0.27
C SER A 71 1.19 2.83 0.36
N GLY A 72 0.85 1.75 -0.35
CA GLY A 72 -0.47 1.12 -0.30
C GLY A 72 -1.25 1.22 -1.62
N ALA A 73 -2.57 1.14 -1.56
CA ALA A 73 -3.43 1.04 -2.74
C ALA A 73 -4.21 2.33 -2.99
N ILE A 74 -3.90 2.99 -4.07
CA ILE A 74 -4.65 4.17 -4.51
C ILE A 74 -5.73 3.76 -5.52
N GLY A 75 -5.38 2.95 -6.52
CA GLY A 75 -6.31 2.57 -7.58
C GLY A 75 -6.89 3.78 -8.34
N LYS A 76 -8.07 3.61 -8.94
CA LYS A 76 -8.68 4.63 -9.80
C LYS A 76 -9.01 5.95 -9.08
N TRP A 77 -9.24 5.92 -7.76
CA TRP A 77 -9.61 7.13 -7.02
C TRP A 77 -8.49 8.18 -6.93
N GLY A 78 -7.25 7.76 -7.11
CA GLY A 78 -6.08 8.64 -7.08
C GLY A 78 -5.38 8.77 -8.44
N ASP A 79 -6.06 8.53 -9.54
CA ASP A 79 -5.47 8.64 -10.88
C ASP A 79 -4.87 10.02 -11.17
N GLU A 80 -5.41 11.09 -10.62
CA GLU A 80 -4.87 12.45 -10.75
C GLU A 80 -3.49 12.61 -10.08
N LEU A 81 -3.16 11.78 -9.08
CA LEU A 81 -1.86 11.83 -8.41
C LEU A 81 -0.72 11.22 -9.25
N LYS A 82 -1.03 10.47 -10.32
CA LYS A 82 -0.02 9.83 -11.17
C LYS A 82 0.99 10.80 -11.76
N SER A 83 0.53 12.01 -12.10
CA SER A 83 1.40 13.07 -12.63
C SER A 83 2.42 13.60 -11.61
N ARG A 84 2.23 13.32 -10.33
CA ARG A 84 3.10 13.73 -9.23
C ARG A 84 4.24 12.74 -8.96
N TYR A 85 4.10 11.49 -9.39
CA TYR A 85 5.07 10.43 -9.08
C TYR A 85 6.35 10.61 -9.90
N THR A 86 7.49 10.53 -9.22
CA THR A 86 8.82 10.56 -9.84
C THR A 86 9.41 9.16 -9.99
N LEU A 87 8.89 8.21 -9.22
CA LEU A 87 9.22 6.78 -9.25
C LEU A 87 8.03 5.98 -8.75
N ALA A 88 7.72 4.89 -9.43
CA ALA A 88 6.79 3.87 -8.97
C ALA A 88 7.54 2.58 -8.61
N VAL A 89 7.20 1.96 -7.49
CA VAL A 89 7.80 0.71 -7.00
C VAL A 89 6.70 -0.30 -6.80
N ARG A 90 6.72 -1.37 -7.57
CA ARG A 90 5.82 -2.50 -7.41
C ARG A 90 6.48 -3.56 -6.51
N LEU A 91 5.77 -4.02 -5.48
CA LEU A 91 6.19 -5.18 -4.69
C LEU A 91 5.40 -6.42 -5.15
N GLU A 92 6.11 -7.42 -5.64
CA GLU A 92 5.56 -8.74 -5.93
C GLU A 92 5.89 -9.71 -4.80
N CYS A 93 4.90 -10.47 -4.37
CA CYS A 93 5.06 -11.46 -3.31
C CYS A 93 4.01 -12.56 -3.51
N ASP A 94 4.40 -13.80 -3.32
CA ASP A 94 3.49 -14.94 -3.45
C ASP A 94 2.33 -14.89 -2.46
N THR A 95 1.23 -15.56 -2.81
CA THR A 95 0.01 -15.54 -2.01
C THR A 95 0.21 -16.11 -0.61
N ASP A 96 0.93 -17.22 -0.46
CA ASP A 96 1.08 -17.89 0.83
C ASP A 96 1.86 -17.03 1.82
N THR A 97 2.95 -16.44 1.37
CA THR A 97 3.73 -15.48 2.16
C THR A 97 2.90 -14.27 2.57
N ARG A 98 2.14 -13.70 1.64
CA ARG A 98 1.27 -12.54 1.92
C ARG A 98 0.20 -12.87 2.97
N ILE A 99 -0.47 -14.00 2.80
CA ILE A 99 -1.55 -14.43 3.70
C ILE A 99 -1.02 -14.72 5.10
N THR A 100 0.14 -15.35 5.21
CA THR A 100 0.82 -15.57 6.51
C THR A 100 1.08 -14.24 7.21
N ARG A 101 1.72 -13.31 6.53
CA ARG A 101 2.01 -11.97 7.05
C ARG A 101 0.74 -11.19 7.46
N LEU A 102 -0.34 -11.31 6.68
CA LEU A 102 -1.60 -10.66 7.00
C LEU A 102 -2.22 -11.22 8.28
N LYS A 103 -2.27 -12.54 8.44
CA LYS A 103 -2.80 -13.18 9.66
C LYS A 103 -2.00 -12.76 10.89
N GLU A 104 -0.68 -12.78 10.81
CA GLU A 104 0.19 -12.37 11.91
C GLU A 104 0.00 -10.88 12.27
N ARG A 105 -0.10 -10.02 11.26
CA ARG A 105 -0.34 -8.59 11.45
C ARG A 105 -1.70 -8.32 12.09
N GLU A 106 -2.75 -8.95 11.59
CA GLU A 106 -4.10 -8.81 12.11
C GLU A 106 -4.17 -9.27 13.58
N TYR A 107 -3.55 -10.41 13.89
CA TYR A 107 -3.49 -10.89 15.27
C TYR A 107 -2.68 -9.95 16.20
N ARG A 108 -1.56 -9.42 15.71
CA ARG A 108 -0.74 -8.46 16.46
C ARG A 108 -1.51 -7.17 16.75
N ASN A 109 -2.33 -6.70 15.81
CA ASN A 109 -3.05 -5.45 15.93
C ASN A 109 -4.37 -5.57 16.73
N HIS A 110 -5.05 -6.71 16.66
CA HIS A 110 -6.41 -6.88 17.15
C HIS A 110 -6.58 -7.99 18.19
N GLY A 111 -5.57 -8.87 18.34
CA GLY A 111 -5.56 -9.93 19.33
C GLY A 111 -6.77 -10.86 19.23
N GLU A 112 -7.43 -11.11 20.35
CA GLU A 112 -8.58 -12.01 20.44
C GLU A 112 -9.82 -11.53 19.69
N ARG A 113 -9.92 -10.27 19.33
CA ARG A 113 -11.05 -9.71 18.57
C ARG A 113 -11.25 -10.38 17.21
N ILE A 114 -10.18 -10.93 16.61
CA ILE A 114 -10.24 -11.67 15.32
C ILE A 114 -10.34 -13.17 15.47
N LEU A 115 -10.43 -13.71 16.68
CA LEU A 115 -10.64 -15.14 16.94
C LEU A 115 -12.14 -15.47 17.03
N PRO A 116 -12.53 -16.76 16.94
CA PRO A 116 -13.91 -17.18 17.08
C PRO A 116 -14.59 -16.59 18.33
N GLY A 117 -15.70 -15.88 18.13
CA GLY A 117 -16.41 -15.17 19.20
C GLY A 117 -15.99 -13.71 19.40
N GLY A 118 -14.92 -13.25 18.78
CA GLY A 118 -14.54 -11.84 18.78
C GLY A 118 -15.39 -11.00 17.82
N ASP A 119 -15.49 -9.72 18.11
CA ASP A 119 -16.32 -8.76 17.36
C ASP A 119 -15.81 -8.46 15.94
N MET A 120 -14.54 -8.76 15.65
CA MET A 120 -13.91 -8.60 14.34
C MET A 120 -13.71 -9.93 13.60
N TYR A 121 -14.18 -11.06 14.12
CA TYR A 121 -13.90 -12.38 13.55
C TYR A 121 -14.38 -12.54 12.10
N GLU A 122 -15.65 -12.23 11.84
CA GLU A 122 -16.21 -12.36 10.49
C GLU A 122 -15.52 -11.42 9.50
N HIS A 123 -15.28 -10.17 9.90
CA HIS A 123 -14.56 -9.20 9.07
C HIS A 123 -13.13 -9.67 8.74
N HIS A 124 -12.43 -10.25 9.70
CA HIS A 124 -11.12 -10.84 9.47
C HIS A 124 -11.15 -11.98 8.45
N LEU A 125 -12.13 -12.89 8.56
CA LEU A 125 -12.28 -14.00 7.61
C LEU A 125 -12.55 -13.49 6.19
N GLU A 126 -13.46 -12.52 6.05
CA GLU A 126 -13.77 -11.89 4.76
C GLU A 126 -12.54 -11.20 4.16
N PHE A 127 -11.78 -10.48 4.96
CA PHE A 127 -10.55 -9.81 4.53
C PHE A 127 -9.50 -10.81 4.04
N ILE A 128 -9.24 -11.89 4.77
CA ILE A 128 -8.28 -12.93 4.36
C ILE A 128 -8.75 -13.64 3.09
N GLN A 129 -10.04 -13.96 2.98
CA GLN A 129 -10.60 -14.57 1.78
C GLN A 129 -10.48 -13.65 0.55
N TRP A 130 -10.77 -12.37 0.72
CA TRP A 130 -10.58 -11.36 -0.33
C TRP A 130 -9.10 -11.23 -0.74
N ALA A 131 -8.17 -11.21 0.23
CA ALA A 131 -6.74 -11.10 -0.06
C ALA A 131 -6.17 -12.30 -0.84
N LYS A 132 -6.73 -13.51 -0.65
CA LYS A 132 -6.38 -14.72 -1.40
C LYS A 132 -6.77 -14.65 -2.88
N GLN A 133 -7.81 -13.89 -3.22
CA GLN A 133 -8.30 -13.80 -4.59
C GLN A 133 -7.43 -12.92 -5.50
N PHE A 134 -6.47 -12.18 -4.95
CA PHE A 134 -5.69 -11.18 -5.69
C PHE A 134 -5.06 -11.72 -6.97
N ASP A 135 -4.49 -12.93 -6.96
CA ASP A 135 -3.76 -13.51 -8.09
C ASP A 135 -4.66 -14.19 -9.13
N ILE A 136 -5.92 -14.50 -8.77
CA ILE A 136 -6.84 -15.27 -9.62
C ILE A 136 -8.07 -14.48 -10.09
N ALA A 137 -8.38 -13.35 -9.46
CA ALA A 137 -9.52 -12.53 -9.82
C ALA A 137 -9.25 -11.68 -11.08
N ASP A 138 -10.33 -11.29 -11.74
CA ASP A 138 -10.30 -10.42 -12.90
C ASP A 138 -10.11 -8.93 -12.54
N GLU A 139 -10.18 -8.04 -13.54
CA GLU A 139 -9.99 -6.60 -13.37
C GLU A 139 -11.14 -5.88 -12.65
N ASN A 140 -12.28 -6.53 -12.41
CA ASN A 140 -13.45 -5.90 -11.77
C ASN A 140 -13.24 -5.63 -10.29
N ILE A 141 -12.42 -6.47 -9.64
CA ILE A 141 -12.03 -6.27 -8.23
C ILE A 141 -10.53 -5.96 -8.14
N ARG A 142 -10.04 -5.68 -6.93
CA ARG A 142 -8.60 -5.52 -6.71
C ARG A 142 -7.90 -6.85 -6.94
N SER A 143 -7.12 -6.92 -8.01
CA SER A 143 -6.46 -8.14 -8.49
C SER A 143 -5.11 -7.80 -9.13
N ARG A 144 -4.31 -8.84 -9.40
CA ARG A 144 -3.08 -8.74 -10.21
C ARG A 144 -3.41 -8.18 -11.59
N ALA A 145 -4.43 -8.72 -12.27
CA ALA A 145 -4.84 -8.27 -13.59
C ALA A 145 -5.18 -6.76 -13.62
N ARG A 146 -5.95 -6.29 -12.63
CA ARG A 146 -6.27 -4.87 -12.50
C ARG A 146 -5.04 -4.02 -12.23
N LEU A 147 -4.10 -4.51 -11.42
CA LEU A 147 -2.87 -3.80 -11.11
C LEU A 147 -1.97 -3.71 -12.34
N ASP A 148 -1.83 -4.80 -13.11
CA ASP A 148 -1.08 -4.86 -14.38
C ASP A 148 -1.64 -3.89 -15.44
N ALA A 149 -2.97 -3.78 -15.52
CA ALA A 149 -3.61 -2.81 -16.41
C ALA A 149 -3.36 -1.36 -15.96
N TRP A 150 -3.41 -1.12 -14.65
CA TRP A 150 -3.24 0.21 -14.09
C TRP A 150 -1.79 0.71 -14.17
N GLU A 151 -0.79 -0.14 -13.94
CA GLU A 151 0.62 0.25 -14.02
C GLU A 151 1.05 0.72 -15.40
N LYS A 152 0.44 0.16 -16.47
CA LYS A 152 0.69 0.58 -17.86
C LYS A 152 0.32 2.05 -18.14
N THR A 153 -0.45 2.66 -17.24
CA THR A 153 -0.85 4.07 -17.33
C THR A 153 0.09 5.02 -16.58
N MET A 154 1.17 4.49 -15.95
CA MET A 154 2.18 5.30 -15.29
C MET A 154 3.11 5.99 -16.29
N ALA A 155 3.39 7.27 -16.05
CA ALA A 155 4.31 8.06 -16.87
C ALA A 155 5.72 8.15 -16.26
N CYS A 156 5.88 7.79 -14.98
CA CYS A 156 7.19 7.78 -14.32
C CYS A 156 7.89 6.41 -14.50
N PRO A 157 9.22 6.34 -14.26
CA PRO A 157 9.92 5.07 -14.14
C PRO A 157 9.22 4.13 -13.16
N LEU A 158 9.17 2.84 -13.51
CA LEU A 158 8.61 1.79 -12.68
C LEU A 158 9.65 0.69 -12.49
N ILE A 159 9.82 0.26 -11.25
CA ILE A 159 10.65 -0.89 -10.89
C ILE A 159 9.82 -1.90 -10.11
N THR A 160 10.17 -3.17 -10.28
CA THR A 160 9.54 -4.27 -9.54
C THR A 160 10.57 -4.89 -8.60
N LEU A 161 10.21 -5.03 -7.32
CA LEU A 161 11.03 -5.66 -6.30
C LEU A 161 10.33 -6.90 -5.75
N ASP A 162 11.13 -7.87 -5.31
CA ASP A 162 10.62 -9.02 -4.57
C ASP A 162 10.17 -8.59 -3.16
N GLY A 163 8.87 -8.66 -2.91
CA GLY A 163 8.27 -8.35 -1.61
C GLY A 163 8.68 -9.34 -0.51
N SER A 164 9.18 -10.54 -0.86
CA SER A 164 9.67 -11.55 0.08
C SER A 164 11.13 -11.34 0.48
N ALA A 165 11.93 -10.63 -0.32
CA ALA A 165 13.32 -10.32 -0.04
C ALA A 165 13.49 -9.51 1.26
N ASP A 166 14.69 -9.50 1.81
CA ASP A 166 15.04 -8.72 2.99
C ASP A 166 14.86 -7.22 2.76
N LEU A 167 14.57 -6.49 3.83
CA LEU A 167 14.33 -5.05 3.74
C LEU A 167 15.58 -4.28 3.28
N ASP A 168 16.76 -4.66 3.76
CA ASP A 168 18.01 -4.00 3.38
C ASP A 168 18.38 -4.24 1.92
N GLU A 169 18.06 -5.41 1.36
CA GLU A 169 18.21 -5.71 -0.07
C GLU A 169 17.35 -4.77 -0.91
N LYS A 170 16.05 -4.67 -0.60
CA LYS A 170 15.13 -3.73 -1.26
C LYS A 170 15.59 -2.28 -1.19
N LEU A 171 16.06 -1.83 -0.02
CA LEU A 171 16.60 -0.48 0.17
C LEU A 171 17.89 -0.25 -0.63
N SER A 172 18.73 -1.27 -0.77
CA SER A 172 19.95 -1.21 -1.58
C SER A 172 19.64 -1.03 -3.06
N GLU A 173 18.67 -1.77 -3.60
CA GLU A 173 18.21 -1.61 -4.99
C GLU A 173 17.65 -0.22 -5.26
N LEU A 174 16.91 0.34 -4.29
CA LEU A 174 16.31 1.68 -4.41
C LEU A 174 17.32 2.83 -4.31
N LYS A 175 18.51 2.60 -3.73
CA LYS A 175 19.49 3.66 -3.48
C LYS A 175 19.87 4.47 -4.72
N ASN A 176 19.91 3.82 -5.89
CA ASN A 176 20.26 4.50 -7.15
C ASN A 176 19.12 5.39 -7.70
N TRP A 177 17.91 5.23 -7.20
CA TRP A 177 16.72 5.99 -7.59
C TRP A 177 16.40 7.14 -6.62
N ILE A 178 16.96 7.09 -5.42
CA ILE A 178 16.72 8.07 -4.34
C ILE A 178 17.83 9.13 -4.39
N LYS A 179 17.43 10.39 -4.47
CA LYS A 179 18.35 11.54 -4.52
C LYS A 179 18.39 12.30 -3.19
#